data_d5a0a5b7c62b588cbfad85025b008124
#
_entry.id   d5a0a5b7c62b588cbfad85025b008124
#
_cell.length_a   1.000
_cell.length_b   1.000
_cell.length_c   1.000
_cell.angle_alpha   90.00
_cell.angle_beta   90.00
_cell.angle_gamma   90.00
#
_symmetry.space_group_name_H-M   'P 1'
#
loop_
_entity.id
_entity.type
_entity.pdbx_description
1 polymer ?
#
loop_
_entity_poly.entity_id
_entity_poly.type
_entity_poly.pdbx_seq_one_letter_code
_entity_poly.pdbx_strand_id
1 'polypeptide(L)'
;MYYAVKKGHATGIFNNWPEAQAAISGYSGAEYKKFNTKEEAEAYLINRDLWVEKVAADNKDGYLVAFTDGSYDKELNRYSYGVAIILPDGTEQDICGYGSNKEYIDSDNIIGEIFGVINAVDWAISNGYEKIKIYHDYEGLSKWLTGEWNAKAKASQMFVSLYKTKFEDFVKAEFVKVPGHSNVIYNEKADRLAKSALMDRKKVTVQG
;
A
#
# COMPACT_ATOMS: atom_id res chain seq x y z
N MET A 1 16.17 8.95 21.15
CA MET A 1 16.08 8.29 19.84
C MET A 1 16.30 6.82 20.05
N TYR A 2 15.52 5.98 19.35
CA TYR A 2 15.55 4.54 19.51
C TYR A 2 15.88 3.88 18.18
N TYR A 3 16.59 2.77 18.23
CA TYR A 3 16.93 1.96 17.06
C TYR A 3 16.38 0.57 17.26
N ALA A 4 15.44 0.16 16.45
CA ALA A 4 14.90 -1.19 16.49
C ALA A 4 15.64 -2.06 15.47
N VAL A 5 16.19 -3.17 15.93
CA VAL A 5 16.85 -4.18 15.09
C VAL A 5 15.96 -5.41 15.05
N LYS A 6 15.45 -5.72 13.87
CA LYS A 6 14.57 -6.86 13.60
C LYS A 6 15.34 -8.11 13.18
N LYS A 7 16.43 -7.90 12.40
CA LYS A 7 17.38 -8.93 12.02
C LYS A 7 18.80 -8.42 12.19
N GLY A 8 19.61 -9.17 12.93
CA GLY A 8 20.99 -8.85 13.28
C GLY A 8 21.57 -9.96 14.16
N HIS A 9 22.81 -9.76 14.62
CA HIS A 9 23.42 -10.62 15.64
C HIS A 9 22.68 -10.52 16.99
N ALA A 10 22.07 -9.36 17.26
CA ALA A 10 21.14 -9.14 18.37
C ALA A 10 19.93 -8.37 17.87
N THR A 11 18.72 -8.77 18.33
CA THR A 11 17.45 -8.13 17.98
C THR A 11 16.89 -7.40 19.20
N GLY A 12 16.13 -6.33 18.96
CA GLY A 12 15.54 -5.54 20.05
C GLY A 12 15.65 -4.04 19.82
N ILE A 13 15.38 -3.27 20.86
CA ILE A 13 15.43 -1.81 20.85
C ILE A 13 16.69 -1.33 21.55
N PHE A 14 17.46 -0.52 20.84
CA PHE A 14 18.68 0.09 21.33
C PHE A 14 18.49 1.60 21.50
N ASN A 15 19.02 2.16 22.58
CA ASN A 15 18.85 3.58 22.90
C ASN A 15 19.87 4.49 22.18
N ASN A 16 20.90 3.91 21.59
CA ASN A 16 21.94 4.64 20.86
C ASN A 16 22.40 3.87 19.63
N TRP A 17 22.98 4.61 18.69
CA TRP A 17 23.46 4.06 17.42
C TRP A 17 24.65 3.06 17.57
N PRO A 18 25.67 3.31 18.43
CA PRO A 18 26.77 2.36 18.57
C PRO A 18 26.32 0.94 18.95
N GLU A 19 25.37 0.80 19.88
CA GLU A 19 24.78 -0.50 20.26
C GLU A 19 24.03 -1.15 19.11
N ALA A 20 23.16 -0.38 18.44
CA ALA A 20 22.43 -0.88 17.28
C ALA A 20 23.38 -1.29 16.13
N GLN A 21 24.42 -0.49 15.89
CA GLN A 21 25.45 -0.80 14.90
C GLN A 21 26.19 -2.08 15.21
N ALA A 22 26.56 -2.31 16.46
CA ALA A 22 27.19 -3.57 16.88
C ALA A 22 26.29 -4.78 16.64
N ALA A 23 24.98 -4.60 16.82
CA ALA A 23 23.98 -5.66 16.60
C ALA A 23 23.81 -6.04 15.11
N ILE A 24 24.16 -5.16 14.18
CA ILE A 24 23.94 -5.38 12.72
C ILE A 24 25.22 -5.49 11.91
N SER A 25 26.36 -5.07 12.46
CA SER A 25 27.63 -4.99 11.72
C SER A 25 28.07 -6.38 11.23
N GLY A 26 28.25 -6.53 9.91
CA GLY A 26 28.64 -7.81 9.31
C GLY A 26 27.51 -8.84 9.17
N TYR A 27 26.27 -8.52 9.59
CA TYR A 27 25.12 -9.41 9.42
C TYR A 27 24.50 -9.21 8.04
N SER A 28 24.51 -10.24 7.21
CA SER A 28 23.90 -10.20 5.88
C SER A 28 22.37 -10.13 5.98
N GLY A 29 21.76 -9.12 5.34
CA GLY A 29 20.30 -8.93 5.40
C GLY A 29 19.81 -8.35 6.72
N ALA A 30 20.62 -7.55 7.42
CA ALA A 30 20.18 -6.84 8.63
C ALA A 30 18.97 -5.95 8.35
N GLU A 31 17.96 -6.05 9.23
CA GLU A 31 16.76 -5.20 9.19
C GLU A 31 16.71 -4.35 10.46
N TYR A 32 16.78 -3.04 10.29
CA TYR A 32 16.74 -2.09 11.43
C TYR A 32 16.16 -0.75 10.99
N LYS A 33 15.64 0.01 11.96
CA LYS A 33 15.13 1.36 11.72
C LYS A 33 15.26 2.24 12.95
N LYS A 34 15.39 3.56 12.73
CA LYS A 34 15.48 4.60 13.75
C LYS A 34 14.10 5.21 13.99
N PHE A 35 13.78 5.49 15.27
CA PHE A 35 12.51 6.06 15.73
C PHE A 35 12.74 7.19 16.73
N ASN A 36 11.76 8.08 16.83
CA ASN A 36 11.81 9.17 17.81
C ASN A 36 11.31 8.72 19.18
N THR A 37 10.35 7.78 19.23
CA THR A 37 9.79 7.24 20.47
C THR A 37 10.06 5.74 20.61
N LYS A 38 9.96 5.24 21.83
CA LYS A 38 10.13 3.82 22.14
C LYS A 38 8.93 3.02 21.64
N GLU A 39 7.75 3.60 21.75
CA GLU A 39 6.48 3.01 21.33
C GLU A 39 6.48 2.74 19.81
N GLU A 40 7.02 3.69 19.01
CA GLU A 40 7.20 3.48 17.56
C GLU A 40 8.17 2.35 17.26
N ALA A 41 9.27 2.25 18.02
CA ALA A 41 10.26 1.19 17.88
C ALA A 41 9.70 -0.19 18.29
N GLU A 42 8.89 -0.24 19.34
CA GLU A 42 8.17 -1.44 19.78
C GLU A 42 7.15 -1.88 18.71
N ALA A 43 6.36 -0.95 18.23
CA ALA A 43 5.41 -1.19 17.13
C ALA A 43 6.10 -1.76 15.88
N TYR A 44 7.28 -1.28 15.54
CA TYR A 44 8.06 -1.80 14.41
C TYR A 44 8.49 -3.26 14.62
N LEU A 45 8.91 -3.66 15.81
CA LEU A 45 9.33 -5.03 16.10
C LEU A 45 8.16 -6.01 16.11
N ILE A 46 7.02 -5.59 16.67
CA ILE A 46 5.80 -6.39 16.81
C ILE A 46 5.01 -6.45 15.49
N ASN A 47 5.08 -5.41 14.69
CA ASN A 47 4.10 -5.10 13.66
C ASN A 47 4.10 -6.07 12.46
N ARG A 48 5.20 -6.77 12.18
CA ARG A 48 5.24 -7.68 11.03
C ARG A 48 4.30 -8.87 11.23
N ASP A 49 4.35 -9.47 12.40
CA ASP A 49 3.59 -10.70 12.66
C ASP A 49 2.10 -10.39 12.80
N LEU A 50 1.74 -9.27 13.44
CA LEU A 50 0.35 -8.81 13.56
C LEU A 50 -0.33 -8.55 12.22
N TRP A 51 0.37 -7.95 11.25
CA TRP A 51 -0.21 -7.70 9.92
C TRP A 51 -0.34 -8.97 9.10
N VAL A 52 0.60 -9.90 9.21
CA VAL A 52 0.49 -11.21 8.56
C VAL A 52 -0.67 -12.01 9.16
N GLU A 53 -0.81 -12.02 10.49
CA GLU A 53 -1.95 -12.66 11.17
C GLU A 53 -3.29 -12.01 10.79
N LYS A 54 -3.34 -10.68 10.70
CA LYS A 54 -4.54 -9.96 10.29
C LYS A 54 -4.95 -10.29 8.87
N VAL A 55 -4.00 -10.30 7.92
CA VAL A 55 -4.25 -10.70 6.53
C VAL A 55 -4.76 -12.14 6.47
N ALA A 56 -4.14 -13.06 7.21
CA ALA A 56 -4.58 -14.46 7.27
C ALA A 56 -5.99 -14.60 7.85
N ALA A 57 -6.35 -13.80 8.86
CA ALA A 57 -7.71 -13.75 9.41
C ALA A 57 -8.72 -13.22 8.37
N ASP A 58 -8.40 -12.13 7.67
CA ASP A 58 -9.26 -11.57 6.64
C ASP A 58 -9.48 -12.56 5.47
N ASN A 59 -8.43 -13.25 5.05
CA ASN A 59 -8.53 -14.30 4.03
C ASN A 59 -9.40 -15.47 4.51
N LYS A 60 -9.29 -15.87 5.78
CA LYS A 60 -10.14 -16.93 6.38
C LYS A 60 -11.61 -16.51 6.43
N ASP A 61 -11.89 -15.21 6.59
CA ASP A 61 -13.24 -14.66 6.54
C ASP A 61 -13.78 -14.47 5.11
N GLY A 62 -13.02 -14.94 4.11
CA GLY A 62 -13.39 -14.97 2.70
C GLY A 62 -13.11 -13.68 1.96
N TYR A 63 -12.27 -12.78 2.49
CA TYR A 63 -11.82 -11.59 1.78
C TYR A 63 -10.59 -11.89 0.93
N LEU A 64 -10.59 -11.39 -0.30
CA LEU A 64 -9.34 -11.09 -0.99
C LEU A 64 -8.69 -9.91 -0.28
N VAL A 65 -7.40 -9.94 -0.05
CA VAL A 65 -6.68 -8.83 0.60
C VAL A 65 -5.79 -8.13 -0.42
N ALA A 66 -5.85 -6.81 -0.49
CA ALA A 66 -4.99 -5.99 -1.33
C ALA A 66 -4.39 -4.82 -0.55
N PHE A 67 -3.10 -4.58 -0.74
CA PHE A 67 -2.42 -3.36 -0.31
C PHE A 67 -2.13 -2.50 -1.51
N THR A 68 -2.48 -1.22 -1.43
CA THR A 68 -2.31 -0.26 -2.54
C THR A 68 -1.46 0.91 -2.11
N ASP A 69 -0.65 1.41 -3.05
CA ASP A 69 0.16 2.62 -2.85
C ASP A 69 0.33 3.35 -4.18
N GLY A 70 0.48 4.66 -4.11
CA GLY A 70 0.65 5.55 -5.23
C GLY A 70 1.99 6.29 -5.19
N SER A 71 2.53 6.61 -6.34
CA SER A 71 3.73 7.44 -6.46
C SER A 71 3.58 8.45 -7.60
N TYR A 72 4.33 9.55 -7.52
CA TYR A 72 4.33 10.59 -8.54
C TYR A 72 5.74 11.13 -8.76
N ASP A 73 6.10 11.28 -10.03
CA ASP A 73 7.34 11.89 -10.47
C ASP A 73 7.04 13.18 -11.25
N LYS A 74 7.46 14.32 -10.68
CA LYS A 74 7.24 15.65 -11.26
C LYS A 74 8.06 15.88 -12.54
N GLU A 75 9.25 15.32 -12.63
CA GLU A 75 10.13 15.51 -13.78
C GLU A 75 9.60 14.72 -14.99
N LEU A 76 9.14 13.50 -14.75
CA LEU A 76 8.53 12.67 -15.77
C LEU A 76 7.05 13.01 -16.04
N ASN A 77 6.45 13.82 -15.17
CA ASN A 77 5.03 14.14 -15.20
C ASN A 77 4.16 12.88 -15.24
N ARG A 78 4.47 11.93 -14.37
CA ARG A 78 3.85 10.61 -14.30
C ARG A 78 3.41 10.28 -12.90
N TYR A 79 2.26 9.65 -12.80
CA TYR A 79 1.83 8.94 -11.61
C TYR A 79 1.94 7.43 -11.83
N SER A 80 2.09 6.68 -10.77
CA SER A 80 2.12 5.22 -10.81
C SER A 80 1.38 4.64 -9.63
N TYR A 81 1.07 3.37 -9.72
CA TYR A 81 0.44 2.60 -8.66
C TYR A 81 1.09 1.24 -8.51
N GLY A 82 1.03 0.72 -7.29
CA GLY A 82 1.39 -0.64 -6.94
C GLY A 82 0.30 -1.29 -6.12
N VAL A 83 0.04 -2.56 -6.38
CA VAL A 83 -0.93 -3.38 -5.67
C VAL A 83 -0.30 -4.72 -5.33
N ALA A 84 -0.27 -5.05 -4.05
CA ALA A 84 0.09 -6.37 -3.57
C ALA A 84 -1.19 -7.10 -3.13
N ILE A 85 -1.59 -8.11 -3.87
CA ILE A 85 -2.77 -8.94 -3.60
C ILE A 85 -2.33 -10.21 -2.88
N ILE A 86 -3.01 -10.55 -1.80
CA ILE A 86 -2.80 -11.79 -1.06
C ILE A 86 -4.08 -12.61 -1.18
N LEU A 87 -3.96 -13.77 -1.81
CA LEU A 87 -5.06 -14.70 -2.04
C LEU A 87 -5.36 -15.54 -0.78
N PRO A 88 -6.57 -16.13 -0.69
CA PRO A 88 -6.94 -16.96 0.47
C PRO A 88 -6.03 -18.17 0.71
N ASP A 89 -5.33 -18.67 -0.29
CA ASP A 89 -4.34 -19.75 -0.18
C ASP A 89 -2.94 -19.26 0.24
N GLY A 90 -2.80 -17.96 0.48
CA GLY A 90 -1.53 -17.32 0.86
C GLY A 90 -0.61 -16.99 -0.32
N THR A 91 -1.00 -17.29 -1.56
CA THR A 91 -0.23 -16.86 -2.72
C THR A 91 -0.38 -15.36 -2.94
N GLU A 92 0.61 -14.75 -3.60
CA GLU A 92 0.67 -13.32 -3.84
C GLU A 92 0.60 -13.01 -5.34
N GLN A 93 -0.18 -11.99 -5.68
CA GLN A 93 -0.27 -11.45 -7.04
C GLN A 93 0.07 -9.96 -7.00
N ASP A 94 0.99 -9.54 -7.85
CA ASP A 94 1.42 -8.15 -7.95
C ASP A 94 0.86 -7.49 -9.19
N ILE A 95 0.36 -6.27 -9.02
CA ILE A 95 -0.08 -5.42 -10.12
C ILE A 95 0.62 -4.07 -9.97
N CYS A 96 1.15 -3.53 -11.06
CA CYS A 96 1.65 -2.17 -11.08
C CYS A 96 1.50 -1.56 -12.47
N GLY A 97 1.44 -0.24 -12.50
CA GLY A 97 1.37 0.50 -13.74
C GLY A 97 1.57 1.98 -13.52
N TYR A 98 1.60 2.73 -14.61
CA TYR A 98 1.72 4.19 -14.58
C TYR A 98 0.81 4.86 -15.59
N GLY A 99 0.57 6.15 -15.39
CA GLY A 99 -0.13 7.01 -16.33
C GLY A 99 0.44 8.42 -16.35
N SER A 100 0.04 9.18 -17.37
CA SER A 100 0.46 10.58 -17.58
C SER A 100 -0.68 11.47 -18.01
N ASN A 101 -1.91 11.11 -17.63
CA ASN A 101 -3.07 11.92 -17.99
C ASN A 101 -3.01 13.28 -17.27
N LYS A 102 -2.85 14.36 -18.07
CA LYS A 102 -2.71 15.72 -17.59
C LYS A 102 -3.93 16.21 -16.79
N GLU A 103 -5.09 15.61 -17.02
CA GLU A 103 -6.33 15.99 -16.31
C GLU A 103 -6.30 15.66 -14.82
N TYR A 104 -5.48 14.67 -14.42
CA TYR A 104 -5.42 14.18 -13.03
C TYR A 104 -4.08 14.49 -12.34
N ILE A 105 -3.13 15.04 -13.06
CA ILE A 105 -1.75 15.27 -12.60
C ILE A 105 -1.67 16.24 -11.40
N ASP A 106 -2.61 17.18 -11.30
CA ASP A 106 -2.69 18.13 -10.19
C ASP A 106 -3.01 17.44 -8.84
N SER A 107 -3.29 16.14 -8.86
CA SER A 107 -3.56 15.35 -7.65
C SER A 107 -2.31 14.66 -7.09
N ASP A 108 -1.12 14.93 -7.63
CA ASP A 108 0.17 14.35 -7.22
C ASP A 108 0.09 12.80 -7.08
N ASN A 109 0.57 12.24 -5.96
CA ASN A 109 0.53 10.80 -5.68
C ASN A 109 -0.88 10.24 -5.45
N ILE A 110 -1.86 11.09 -5.11
CA ILE A 110 -3.25 10.67 -4.83
C ILE A 110 -3.88 9.96 -6.04
N ILE A 111 -3.55 10.39 -7.25
CA ILE A 111 -4.03 9.71 -8.46
C ILE A 111 -3.48 8.27 -8.58
N GLY A 112 -2.24 8.05 -8.13
CA GLY A 112 -1.65 6.71 -8.04
C GLY A 112 -2.41 5.83 -7.07
N GLU A 113 -2.74 6.35 -5.87
CA GLU A 113 -3.57 5.66 -4.88
C GLU A 113 -4.94 5.25 -5.45
N ILE A 114 -5.60 6.18 -6.15
CA ILE A 114 -6.88 5.93 -6.82
C ILE A 114 -6.77 4.78 -7.83
N PHE A 115 -5.76 4.80 -8.69
CA PHE A 115 -5.56 3.73 -9.68
C PHE A 115 -5.15 2.41 -9.03
N GLY A 116 -4.42 2.43 -7.91
CA GLY A 116 -4.17 1.25 -7.10
C GLY A 116 -5.46 0.56 -6.67
N VAL A 117 -6.40 1.32 -6.10
CA VAL A 117 -7.72 0.80 -5.69
C VAL A 117 -8.53 0.30 -6.88
N ILE A 118 -8.62 1.10 -7.96
CA ILE A 118 -9.37 0.70 -9.17
C ILE A 118 -8.87 -0.64 -9.70
N ASN A 119 -7.56 -0.81 -9.84
CA ASN A 119 -6.98 -2.05 -10.37
C ASN A 119 -7.12 -3.24 -9.39
N ALA A 120 -7.06 -3.01 -8.08
CA ALA A 120 -7.31 -4.04 -7.09
C ALA A 120 -8.75 -4.58 -7.17
N VAL A 121 -9.73 -3.67 -7.27
CA VAL A 121 -11.15 -4.02 -7.34
C VAL A 121 -11.50 -4.68 -8.67
N ASP A 122 -11.02 -4.14 -9.77
CA ASP A 122 -11.22 -4.72 -11.12
C ASP A 122 -10.64 -6.14 -11.21
N TRP A 123 -9.45 -6.35 -10.65
CA TRP A 123 -8.85 -7.68 -10.56
C TRP A 123 -9.68 -8.64 -9.73
N ALA A 124 -10.20 -8.20 -8.59
CA ALA A 124 -11.05 -9.01 -7.73
C ALA A 124 -12.30 -9.48 -8.48
N ILE A 125 -13.01 -8.56 -9.13
CA ILE A 125 -14.22 -8.87 -9.94
C ILE A 125 -13.86 -9.82 -11.08
N SER A 126 -12.81 -9.53 -11.84
CA SER A 126 -12.37 -10.34 -12.98
C SER A 126 -11.97 -11.76 -12.62
N ASN A 127 -11.58 -12.01 -11.35
CA ASN A 127 -11.22 -13.32 -10.84
C ASN A 127 -12.30 -13.95 -9.94
N GLY A 128 -13.51 -13.39 -9.95
CA GLY A 128 -14.68 -13.98 -9.28
C GLY A 128 -14.72 -13.82 -7.75
N TYR A 129 -14.00 -12.84 -7.20
CA TYR A 129 -14.04 -12.54 -5.79
C TYR A 129 -15.21 -11.58 -5.48
N GLU A 130 -16.06 -11.97 -4.54
CA GLU A 130 -17.21 -11.17 -4.09
C GLU A 130 -16.88 -10.21 -2.95
N LYS A 131 -15.73 -10.39 -2.30
CA LYS A 131 -15.28 -9.58 -1.16
C LYS A 131 -13.80 -9.22 -1.29
N ILE A 132 -13.48 -7.95 -1.12
CA ILE A 132 -12.10 -7.47 -1.06
C ILE A 132 -11.89 -6.55 0.13
N LYS A 133 -10.76 -6.69 0.81
CA LYS A 133 -10.31 -5.76 1.84
C LYS A 133 -9.09 -5.01 1.34
N ILE A 134 -9.20 -3.68 1.25
CA ILE A 134 -8.19 -2.81 0.67
C ILE A 134 -7.49 -2.05 1.79
N TYR A 135 -6.21 -2.32 1.96
CA TYR A 135 -5.32 -1.65 2.89
C TYR A 135 -4.61 -0.51 2.18
N HIS A 136 -4.75 0.70 2.71
CA HIS A 136 -4.24 1.94 2.10
C HIS A 136 -3.83 2.95 3.16
N ASP A 137 -2.98 3.92 2.85
CA ASP A 137 -2.54 4.94 3.81
C ASP A 137 -3.21 6.31 3.60
N TYR A 138 -3.91 6.54 2.50
CA TYR A 138 -4.60 7.79 2.21
C TYR A 138 -6.10 7.73 2.54
N GLU A 139 -6.52 8.36 3.63
CA GLU A 139 -7.93 8.33 4.11
C GLU A 139 -8.97 8.82 3.10
N GLY A 140 -8.61 9.70 2.18
CA GLY A 140 -9.54 10.27 1.20
C GLY A 140 -10.25 9.21 0.38
N LEU A 141 -9.62 8.06 0.10
CA LEU A 141 -10.21 6.98 -0.70
C LEU A 141 -11.54 6.49 -0.10
N SER A 142 -11.54 6.08 1.16
CA SER A 142 -12.75 5.63 1.84
C SER A 142 -13.73 6.78 2.11
N LYS A 143 -13.23 7.94 2.55
CA LYS A 143 -14.08 9.06 2.95
C LYS A 143 -14.82 9.72 1.78
N TRP A 144 -14.28 9.66 0.57
CA TRP A 144 -14.99 10.09 -0.63
C TRP A 144 -16.12 9.14 -1.00
N LEU A 145 -15.92 7.84 -0.88
CA LEU A 145 -16.95 6.84 -1.20
C LEU A 145 -18.08 6.86 -0.18
N THR A 146 -17.77 7.07 1.11
CA THR A 146 -18.80 7.19 2.17
C THR A 146 -19.51 8.55 2.18
N GLY A 147 -18.96 9.55 1.48
CA GLY A 147 -19.48 10.92 1.47
C GLY A 147 -19.09 11.75 2.70
N GLU A 148 -18.24 11.25 3.58
CA GLU A 148 -17.66 12.02 4.69
C GLU A 148 -16.84 13.21 4.17
N TRP A 149 -16.13 13.02 3.06
CA TRP A 149 -15.44 14.09 2.37
C TRP A 149 -16.04 14.34 0.99
N ASN A 150 -16.17 15.62 0.63
CA ASN A 150 -16.57 15.99 -0.72
C ASN A 150 -15.44 15.78 -1.71
N ALA A 151 -15.68 15.02 -2.76
CA ALA A 151 -14.78 14.86 -3.90
C ALA A 151 -14.79 16.16 -4.74
N LYS A 152 -13.74 16.99 -4.61
CA LYS A 152 -13.65 18.28 -5.29
C LYS A 152 -12.72 18.25 -6.51
N ALA A 153 -11.63 17.51 -6.44
CA ALA A 153 -10.70 17.36 -7.55
C ALA A 153 -11.27 16.42 -8.61
N LYS A 154 -10.91 16.63 -9.89
CA LYS A 154 -11.35 15.78 -11.00
C LYS A 154 -11.03 14.30 -10.77
N ALA A 155 -9.85 14.00 -10.23
CA ALA A 155 -9.43 12.63 -9.92
C ALA A 155 -10.35 11.97 -8.88
N SER A 156 -10.68 12.66 -7.79
CA SER A 156 -11.59 12.12 -6.76
C SER A 156 -13.02 12.01 -7.26
N GLN A 157 -13.49 12.92 -8.10
CA GLN A 157 -14.82 12.84 -8.75
C GLN A 157 -14.91 11.65 -9.69
N MET A 158 -13.88 11.46 -10.53
CA MET A 158 -13.76 10.30 -11.42
C MET A 158 -13.78 9.00 -10.62
N PHE A 159 -13.00 8.92 -9.54
CA PHE A 159 -12.94 7.74 -8.68
C PHE A 159 -14.30 7.39 -8.10
N VAL A 160 -15.00 8.34 -7.47
CA VAL A 160 -16.32 8.11 -6.89
C VAL A 160 -17.35 7.69 -7.95
N SER A 161 -17.35 8.36 -9.10
CA SER A 161 -18.26 8.03 -10.20
C SER A 161 -18.01 6.62 -10.73
N LEU A 162 -16.75 6.29 -11.02
CA LEU A 162 -16.34 4.98 -11.53
C LEU A 162 -16.68 3.86 -10.54
N TYR A 163 -16.36 4.08 -9.24
CA TYR A 163 -16.59 3.10 -8.20
C TYR A 163 -18.08 2.76 -8.11
N LYS A 164 -18.95 3.77 -8.01
CA LYS A 164 -20.40 3.60 -7.90
C LYS A 164 -21.04 2.98 -9.14
N THR A 165 -20.52 3.24 -10.32
CA THR A 165 -21.13 2.75 -11.56
C THR A 165 -20.63 1.39 -12.02
N LYS A 166 -19.40 1.01 -11.65
CA LYS A 166 -18.76 -0.22 -12.16
C LYS A 166 -18.45 -1.27 -11.11
N PHE A 167 -18.34 -0.89 -9.83
CA PHE A 167 -17.79 -1.79 -8.81
C PHE A 167 -18.74 -2.07 -7.64
N GLU A 168 -19.49 -1.07 -7.19
CA GLU A 168 -20.25 -1.13 -5.94
C GLU A 168 -21.23 -2.31 -5.87
N ASP A 169 -21.87 -2.65 -7.00
CA ASP A 169 -22.84 -3.74 -7.09
C ASP A 169 -22.18 -5.12 -7.31
N PHE A 170 -20.89 -5.18 -7.63
CA PHE A 170 -20.22 -6.43 -8.03
C PHE A 170 -19.30 -7.02 -6.95
N VAL A 171 -18.79 -6.19 -6.06
CA VAL A 171 -17.87 -6.63 -5.02
C VAL A 171 -18.04 -5.82 -3.76
N LYS A 172 -18.11 -6.51 -2.61
CA LYS A 172 -18.09 -5.86 -1.30
C LYS A 172 -16.65 -5.47 -0.97
N ALA A 173 -16.32 -4.17 -1.07
CA ALA A 173 -15.01 -3.68 -0.68
C ALA A 173 -15.05 -3.03 0.71
N GLU A 174 -14.09 -3.41 1.55
CA GLU A 174 -13.82 -2.78 2.84
C GLU A 174 -12.48 -2.08 2.79
N PHE A 175 -12.45 -0.83 3.24
CA PHE A 175 -11.25 0.00 3.25
C PHE A 175 -10.66 0.05 4.65
N VAL A 176 -9.37 -0.30 4.77
CA VAL A 176 -8.66 -0.32 6.05
C VAL A 176 -7.45 0.59 5.95
N LYS A 177 -7.46 1.65 6.77
CA LYS A 177 -6.31 2.54 6.84
C LYS A 177 -5.13 1.85 7.52
N VAL A 178 -3.97 1.88 6.89
CA VAL A 178 -2.69 1.55 7.50
C VAL A 178 -1.94 2.83 7.86
N PRO A 179 -1.13 2.83 8.90
CA PRO A 179 -0.26 3.96 9.18
C PRO A 179 0.78 4.10 8.05
N GLY A 180 0.91 5.30 7.48
CA GLY A 180 1.95 5.57 6.48
C GLY A 180 3.35 5.30 7.04
N HIS A 181 4.26 4.78 6.23
CA HIS A 181 5.65 4.45 6.61
C HIS A 181 5.80 3.53 7.84
N SER A 182 4.83 2.67 8.10
CA SER A 182 4.75 1.83 9.29
C SER A 182 5.43 0.47 9.17
N ASN A 183 6.19 0.22 8.09
CA ASN A 183 6.85 -1.06 7.80
C ASN A 183 5.88 -2.28 7.77
N VAL A 184 4.65 -2.05 7.37
CA VAL A 184 3.73 -3.11 6.99
C VAL A 184 4.28 -3.74 5.72
N ILE A 185 4.68 -5.01 5.78
CA ILE A 185 5.43 -5.69 4.71
C ILE A 185 4.75 -5.56 3.34
N TYR A 186 3.44 -5.70 3.29
CA TYR A 186 2.67 -5.62 2.05
C TYR A 186 2.46 -4.18 1.57
N ASN A 187 2.36 -3.20 2.48
CA ASN A 187 2.33 -1.78 2.10
C ASN A 187 3.67 -1.33 1.52
N GLU A 188 4.79 -1.74 2.14
CA GLU A 188 6.12 -1.51 1.57
C GLU A 188 6.32 -2.22 0.21
N LYS A 189 5.66 -3.36 0.01
CA LYS A 189 5.66 -4.04 -1.28
C LYS A 189 4.91 -3.22 -2.32
N ALA A 190 3.71 -2.71 -2.00
CA ALA A 190 2.94 -1.84 -2.87
C ALA A 190 3.70 -0.56 -3.24
N ASP A 191 4.36 0.09 -2.26
CA ASP A 191 5.23 1.26 -2.49
C ASP A 191 6.37 0.93 -3.47
N ARG A 192 7.08 -0.20 -3.27
CA ARG A 192 8.14 -0.61 -4.21
C ARG A 192 7.61 -0.88 -5.61
N LEU A 193 6.44 -1.49 -5.74
CA LEU A 193 5.78 -1.74 -7.03
C LEU A 193 5.42 -0.41 -7.71
N ALA A 194 4.84 0.54 -7.00
CA ALA A 194 4.53 1.87 -7.51
C ALA A 194 5.79 2.59 -8.00
N LYS A 195 6.84 2.64 -7.19
CA LYS A 195 8.13 3.26 -7.55
C LYS A 195 8.81 2.57 -8.73
N SER A 196 8.77 1.25 -8.80
CA SER A 196 9.34 0.51 -9.93
C SER A 196 8.62 0.78 -11.24
N ALA A 197 7.29 0.96 -11.19
CA ALA A 197 6.49 1.28 -12.36
C ALA A 197 6.82 2.64 -12.97
N LEU A 198 7.23 3.64 -12.18
CA LEU A 198 7.71 4.93 -12.70
C LEU A 198 8.98 4.79 -13.57
N MET A 199 9.87 3.87 -13.20
CA MET A 199 11.15 3.65 -13.87
C MET A 199 11.02 2.74 -15.10
N ASP A 200 9.93 1.99 -15.23
CA ASP A 200 9.74 1.06 -16.34
C ASP A 200 9.26 1.79 -17.60
N ARG A 201 10.15 1.91 -18.59
CA ARG A 201 9.85 2.54 -19.88
C ARG A 201 8.98 1.66 -20.80
N LYS A 202 8.68 0.41 -20.42
CA LYS A 202 8.09 -0.61 -21.31
C LYS A 202 6.63 -0.99 -21.01
N LYS A 203 6.08 -0.63 -19.87
CA LYS A 203 4.70 -1.00 -19.51
C LYS A 203 3.75 0.19 -19.60
N VAL A 204 3.21 0.41 -20.80
CA VAL A 204 2.05 1.27 -20.98
C VAL A 204 0.82 0.36 -20.94
N THR A 205 0.09 0.37 -19.83
CA THR A 205 -1.29 -0.11 -19.82
C THR A 205 -2.17 1.12 -19.71
N VAL A 206 -2.48 1.71 -20.85
CA VAL A 206 -3.52 2.72 -20.96
C VAL A 206 -4.82 1.96 -21.14
N GLN A 207 -5.62 1.86 -20.10
CA GLN A 207 -7.04 1.65 -20.26
C GLN A 207 -7.69 3.02 -20.21
N GLY A 208 -8.16 3.47 -21.41
CA GLY A 208 -8.96 4.66 -21.59
C GLY A 208 -10.40 4.47 -21.12
#